data_cdfed509a194e66762d2c4179847607c
#
_entry.id   cdfed509a194e66762d2c4179847607c
#
_cell.length_a   1.000
_cell.length_b   1.000
_cell.length_c   1.000
_cell.angle_alpha   90.00
_cell.angle_beta   90.00
_cell.angle_gamma   90.00
#
_symmetry.space_group_name_H-M   'P 1'
#
loop_
_entity.id
_entity.type
_entity.pdbx_description
1 polymer ?
#
loop_
_entity_poly.entity_id
_entity_poly.type
_entity_poly.pdbx_seq_one_letter_code
_entity_poly.pdbx_strand_id
1 'polypeptide(L)'
;KPQIFKKRKWIFANSLNISRLVVIATERTASASELVTNAMFPHADVSIVGSPTLGKPVGQLGLLFCDKILRPTAFETVNADDQGRYFDGLPADCPAPDDLSIAVGADTDPNLVSALALLDTGACPTATNPAPGVQKPRADISPGVRSGPPWRTLAGAW
;
A
#
# COMPACT_ATOMS: atom_id res chain seq x y z
N LYS A 1 1.11 -27.39 11.26
CA LYS A 1 0.40 -27.12 9.98
C LYS A 1 -0.04 -25.67 10.01
N PRO A 2 0.24 -24.85 8.97
CA PRO A 2 -0.25 -23.49 8.95
C PRO A 2 -1.79 -23.52 8.97
N GLN A 3 -2.38 -22.69 9.83
CA GLN A 3 -3.84 -22.51 9.84
C GLN A 3 -4.21 -21.70 8.60
N ILE A 4 -4.69 -22.36 7.57
CA ILE A 4 -5.21 -21.70 6.38
C ILE A 4 -6.63 -21.24 6.73
N PHE A 5 -6.81 -19.94 6.87
CA PHE A 5 -8.16 -19.39 6.98
C PHE A 5 -8.90 -19.68 5.69
N LYS A 6 -10.04 -20.41 5.78
CA LYS A 6 -10.85 -20.75 4.61
C LYS A 6 -11.32 -19.46 3.93
N LYS A 7 -11.09 -19.39 2.62
CA LYS A 7 -11.66 -18.34 1.77
C LYS A 7 -13.19 -18.33 1.97
N ARG A 8 -13.74 -17.22 2.46
CA ARG A 8 -15.18 -17.02 2.52
C ARG A 8 -15.54 -15.93 1.50
N LYS A 9 -16.31 -16.28 0.50
CA LYS A 9 -16.91 -15.31 -0.40
C LYS A 9 -18.18 -14.79 0.25
N TRP A 10 -18.20 -13.52 0.61
CA TRP A 10 -19.38 -12.83 1.09
C TRP A 10 -19.99 -12.03 -0.05
N ILE A 11 -21.22 -12.33 -0.41
CA ILE A 11 -21.98 -11.58 -1.42
C ILE A 11 -23.12 -10.89 -0.66
N PHE A 12 -23.10 -9.58 -0.64
CA PHE A 12 -24.16 -8.78 -0.04
C PHE A 12 -25.06 -8.19 -1.13
N ALA A 13 -26.36 -8.10 -0.85
CA ALA A 13 -27.33 -7.53 -1.79
C ALA A 13 -27.05 -6.07 -2.13
N ASN A 14 -26.36 -5.35 -1.24
CA ASN A 14 -25.95 -3.95 -1.38
C ASN A 14 -24.48 -3.79 -1.78
N SER A 15 -23.86 -4.80 -2.40
CA SER A 15 -22.51 -4.68 -2.94
C SER A 15 -22.46 -3.63 -4.04
N LEU A 16 -21.43 -2.76 -4.00
CA LEU A 16 -21.23 -1.72 -5.01
C LEU A 16 -20.86 -2.31 -6.40
N ASN A 17 -20.41 -3.56 -6.44
CA ASN A 17 -20.02 -4.27 -7.67
C ASN A 17 -19.08 -3.44 -8.56
N ILE A 18 -18.09 -2.80 -7.96
CA ILE A 18 -17.10 -2.00 -8.68
C ILE A 18 -16.23 -2.88 -9.57
N SER A 19 -16.05 -2.46 -10.82
CA SER A 19 -15.17 -3.13 -11.78
C SER A 19 -13.79 -2.50 -11.88
N ARG A 20 -13.67 -1.21 -11.54
CA ARG A 20 -12.42 -0.44 -11.54
C ARG A 20 -12.23 0.28 -10.23
N LEU A 21 -10.98 0.32 -9.76
CA LEU A 21 -10.58 0.99 -8.54
C LEU A 21 -9.23 1.69 -8.76
N VAL A 22 -9.18 2.97 -8.50
CA VAL A 22 -7.91 3.71 -8.46
C VAL A 22 -7.57 4.02 -7.01
N VAL A 23 -6.37 3.65 -6.62
CA VAL A 23 -5.83 3.88 -5.27
C VAL A 23 -4.74 4.93 -5.34
N ILE A 24 -4.92 6.04 -4.64
CA ILE A 24 -3.85 7.04 -4.47
C ILE A 24 -2.95 6.56 -3.34
N ALA A 25 -1.67 6.39 -3.64
CA ALA A 25 -0.69 5.87 -2.69
C ALA A 25 0.58 6.71 -2.67
N THR A 26 1.26 6.68 -1.54
CA THR A 26 2.56 7.31 -1.35
C THR A 26 3.55 6.29 -0.78
N GLU A 27 4.84 6.64 -0.74
CA GLU A 27 5.86 5.82 -0.10
C GLU A 27 5.61 5.52 1.40
N ARG A 28 4.64 6.22 2.01
CA ARG A 28 4.20 6.02 3.40
C ARG A 28 2.96 5.14 3.51
N THR A 29 2.32 4.83 2.39
CA THR A 29 1.20 3.89 2.36
C THR A 29 1.70 2.51 2.73
N ALA A 30 1.18 1.93 3.81
CA ALA A 30 1.72 0.70 4.39
C ALA A 30 0.66 -0.18 5.04
N SER A 31 1.01 -1.44 5.28
CA SER A 31 0.29 -2.37 6.16
C SER A 31 -1.20 -2.53 5.77
N ALA A 32 -2.14 -2.05 6.59
CA ALA A 32 -3.58 -2.20 6.35
C ALA A 32 -4.04 -1.60 5.02
N SER A 33 -3.47 -0.46 4.61
CA SER A 33 -3.78 0.17 3.31
C SER A 33 -3.31 -0.69 2.14
N GLU A 34 -2.10 -1.26 2.24
CA GLU A 34 -1.59 -2.20 1.25
C GLU A 34 -2.38 -3.50 1.24
N LEU A 35 -2.79 -3.99 2.42
CA LEU A 35 -3.64 -5.17 2.53
C LEU A 35 -4.97 -4.98 1.79
N VAL A 36 -5.64 -3.84 1.99
CA VAL A 36 -6.89 -3.51 1.30
C VAL A 36 -6.65 -3.45 -0.21
N THR A 37 -5.61 -2.76 -0.66
CA THR A 37 -5.27 -2.65 -2.09
C THR A 37 -5.00 -4.02 -2.70
N ASN A 38 -4.13 -4.82 -2.06
CA ASN A 38 -3.80 -6.17 -2.54
C ASN A 38 -5.03 -7.10 -2.55
N ALA A 39 -5.91 -6.97 -1.56
CA ALA A 39 -7.13 -7.78 -1.50
C ALA A 39 -8.13 -7.48 -2.64
N MET A 40 -8.04 -6.31 -3.26
CA MET A 40 -8.93 -5.93 -4.36
C MET A 40 -8.47 -6.42 -5.73
N PHE A 41 -7.18 -6.69 -5.95
CA PHE A 41 -6.65 -7.16 -7.25
C PHE A 41 -7.39 -8.36 -7.85
N PRO A 42 -7.80 -9.39 -7.08
CA PRO A 42 -8.58 -10.51 -7.64
C PRO A 42 -10.03 -10.19 -7.99
N HIS A 43 -10.51 -9.00 -7.65
CA HIS A 43 -11.94 -8.67 -7.71
C HIS A 43 -12.27 -7.50 -8.61
N ALA A 44 -11.30 -6.62 -8.89
CA ALA A 44 -11.46 -5.42 -9.70
C ALA A 44 -10.18 -5.12 -10.49
N ASP A 45 -10.31 -4.31 -11.51
CA ASP A 45 -9.17 -3.68 -12.20
C ASP A 45 -8.64 -2.56 -11.31
N VAL A 46 -7.56 -2.85 -10.58
CA VAL A 46 -6.98 -1.93 -9.58
C VAL A 46 -5.74 -1.29 -10.17
N SER A 47 -5.72 0.04 -10.17
CA SER A 47 -4.54 0.84 -10.55
C SER A 47 -4.08 1.70 -9.37
N ILE A 48 -2.78 1.86 -9.24
CA ILE A 48 -2.15 2.68 -8.19
C ILE A 48 -1.58 3.96 -8.81
N VAL A 49 -1.98 5.10 -8.27
CA VAL A 49 -1.50 6.44 -8.67
C VAL A 49 -0.66 7.02 -7.54
N GLY A 50 0.43 7.68 -7.88
CA GLY A 50 1.33 8.34 -6.93
C GLY A 50 2.71 7.71 -6.87
N SER A 51 3.08 7.15 -5.73
CA SER A 51 4.37 6.49 -5.52
C SER A 51 4.19 5.01 -5.16
N PRO A 52 5.22 4.17 -5.34
CA PRO A 52 5.22 2.83 -4.77
C PRO A 52 4.98 2.87 -3.25
N THR A 53 4.27 1.89 -2.74
CA THR A 53 3.99 1.79 -1.31
C THR A 53 5.20 1.34 -0.49
N LEU A 54 5.07 1.30 0.84
CA LEU A 54 6.19 0.97 1.73
C LEU A 54 6.64 -0.49 1.65
N GLY A 55 5.74 -1.43 1.50
CA GLY A 55 6.05 -2.86 1.47
C GLY A 55 5.99 -3.55 2.84
N LYS A 56 4.81 -3.58 3.46
CA LYS A 56 4.59 -4.28 4.73
C LYS A 56 3.48 -5.33 4.62
N PRO A 57 3.72 -6.47 3.93
CA PRO A 57 2.73 -7.54 3.77
C PRO A 57 2.59 -8.44 5.00
N VAL A 58 2.76 -7.91 6.19
CA VAL A 58 2.81 -8.69 7.44
C VAL A 58 1.90 -8.13 8.50
N GLY A 59 1.46 -9.02 9.40
CA GLY A 59 0.64 -8.66 10.55
C GLY A 59 1.24 -9.13 11.87
N GLN A 60 0.72 -8.57 12.96
CA GLN A 60 1.16 -8.82 14.32
C GLN A 60 0.05 -9.45 15.13
N LEU A 61 0.40 -10.33 16.07
CA LEU A 61 -0.51 -10.84 17.09
C LEU A 61 -0.22 -10.16 18.44
N GLY A 62 -1.27 -9.75 19.14
CA GLY A 62 -1.16 -9.26 20.50
C GLY A 62 -1.14 -10.40 21.49
N LEU A 63 -0.01 -10.62 22.18
CA LEU A 63 0.13 -11.60 23.25
C LEU A 63 0.19 -10.87 24.59
N LEU A 64 -0.79 -11.12 25.44
CA LEU A 64 -0.82 -10.59 26.81
C LEU A 64 0.18 -11.35 27.67
N PHE A 65 1.06 -10.62 28.33
CA PHE A 65 2.02 -11.17 29.30
C PHE A 65 2.14 -10.22 30.49
N CYS A 66 1.65 -10.64 31.62
CA CYS A 66 1.45 -9.80 32.81
C CYS A 66 0.63 -8.54 32.41
N ASP A 67 1.14 -7.36 32.70
CA ASP A 67 0.49 -6.07 32.38
C ASP A 67 0.95 -5.47 31.03
N LYS A 68 1.60 -6.28 30.19
CA LYS A 68 2.18 -5.85 28.92
C LYS A 68 1.62 -6.63 27.75
N ILE A 69 1.66 -6.01 26.58
CA ILE A 69 1.30 -6.66 25.31
C ILE A 69 2.56 -6.80 24.46
N LEU A 70 2.94 -8.04 24.16
CA LEU A 70 3.94 -8.35 23.15
C LEU A 70 3.25 -8.44 21.78
N ARG A 71 3.78 -7.74 20.77
CA ARG A 71 3.24 -7.75 19.41
C ARG A 71 4.29 -8.21 18.40
N PRO A 72 4.59 -9.53 18.35
CA PRO A 72 5.51 -10.04 17.34
C PRO A 72 4.85 -10.02 15.96
N THR A 73 5.67 -9.82 14.90
CA THR A 73 5.26 -10.15 13.54
C THR A 73 5.04 -11.64 13.45
N ALA A 74 3.83 -12.07 13.08
CA ALA A 74 3.40 -13.45 13.24
C ALA A 74 2.84 -14.09 11.96
N PHE A 75 2.48 -13.30 10.95
CA PHE A 75 1.93 -13.82 9.70
C PHE A 75 2.18 -12.89 8.52
N GLU A 76 2.22 -13.46 7.32
CA GLU A 76 2.15 -12.75 6.05
C GLU A 76 0.69 -12.66 5.61
N THR A 77 0.37 -11.59 4.85
CA THR A 77 -0.94 -11.39 4.24
C THR A 77 -0.88 -11.71 2.75
N VAL A 78 -1.89 -12.41 2.25
CA VAL A 78 -2.06 -12.71 0.83
C VAL A 78 -3.48 -12.39 0.39
N ASN A 79 -3.67 -12.14 -0.91
CA ASN A 79 -5.00 -11.94 -1.49
C ASN A 79 -5.70 -13.29 -1.82
N ALA A 80 -6.84 -13.23 -2.51
CA ALA A 80 -7.61 -14.42 -2.84
C ALA A 80 -6.90 -15.37 -3.85
N ASP A 81 -5.90 -14.87 -4.58
CA ASP A 81 -5.08 -15.62 -5.52
C ASP A 81 -3.74 -16.05 -4.92
N ASP A 82 -3.63 -16.01 -3.59
CA ASP A 82 -2.42 -16.33 -2.82
C ASP A 82 -1.21 -15.44 -3.15
N GLN A 83 -1.45 -14.24 -3.69
CA GLN A 83 -0.43 -13.25 -3.98
C GLN A 83 -0.19 -12.35 -2.76
N GLY A 84 1.06 -12.17 -2.43
CA GLY A 84 1.56 -11.35 -1.32
C GLY A 84 3.04 -11.05 -1.54
N ARG A 85 3.79 -10.89 -0.45
CA ARG A 85 5.25 -10.69 -0.49
C ARG A 85 5.72 -9.42 -1.20
N TYR A 86 4.87 -8.40 -1.22
CA TYR A 86 5.22 -7.08 -1.74
C TYR A 86 6.11 -6.31 -0.75
N PHE A 87 7.22 -6.92 -0.32
CA PHE A 87 8.18 -6.31 0.63
C PHE A 87 8.88 -5.07 0.08
N ASP A 88 8.91 -4.92 -1.24
CA ASP A 88 9.42 -3.71 -1.92
C ASP A 88 8.32 -2.67 -2.22
N GLY A 89 7.12 -2.91 -1.73
CA GLY A 89 5.93 -2.11 -2.00
C GLY A 89 5.17 -2.56 -3.23
N LEU A 90 3.91 -2.10 -3.31
CA LEU A 90 3.10 -2.21 -4.52
C LEU A 90 3.54 -1.10 -5.48
N PRO A 91 3.88 -1.40 -6.74
CA PRO A 91 4.32 -0.40 -7.71
C PRO A 91 3.19 0.57 -8.07
N ALA A 92 3.54 1.82 -8.41
CA ALA A 92 2.58 2.75 -8.97
C ALA A 92 2.47 2.53 -10.48
N ASP A 93 1.23 2.40 -10.98
CA ASP A 93 0.93 2.31 -12.42
C ASP A 93 1.00 3.70 -13.07
N CYS A 94 0.55 4.73 -12.34
CA CYS A 94 0.60 6.13 -12.73
C CYS A 94 1.42 6.94 -11.73
N PRO A 95 2.70 7.19 -11.97
CA PRO A 95 3.50 8.05 -11.12
C PRO A 95 2.96 9.48 -11.06
N ALA A 96 2.75 10.01 -9.86
CA ALA A 96 2.36 11.38 -9.59
C ALA A 96 3.06 11.92 -8.35
N PRO A 97 3.44 13.20 -8.31
CA PRO A 97 4.11 13.78 -7.15
C PRO A 97 3.13 13.97 -5.99
N ASP A 98 3.59 13.71 -4.77
CA ASP A 98 2.88 14.03 -3.53
C ASP A 98 3.23 15.47 -3.11
N ASP A 99 2.32 16.41 -3.31
CA ASP A 99 2.53 17.83 -2.99
C ASP A 99 1.74 18.22 -1.74
N LEU A 100 2.44 18.20 -0.61
CA LEU A 100 1.87 18.55 0.69
C LEU A 100 1.53 20.05 0.84
N SER A 101 1.88 20.91 -0.11
CA SER A 101 1.50 22.33 -0.09
C SER A 101 0.07 22.56 -0.60
N ILE A 102 -0.51 21.56 -1.27
CA ILE A 102 -1.87 21.56 -1.80
C ILE A 102 -2.80 20.87 -0.82
N ALA A 103 -3.98 21.43 -0.60
CA ALA A 103 -4.97 20.80 0.26
C ALA A 103 -5.44 19.46 -0.33
N VAL A 104 -5.55 18.46 0.53
CA VAL A 104 -6.03 17.11 0.14
C VAL A 104 -7.40 17.21 -0.53
N GLY A 105 -7.51 16.65 -1.72
CA GLY A 105 -8.75 16.65 -2.50
C GLY A 105 -9.04 17.96 -3.24
N ALA A 106 -8.08 18.88 -3.30
CA ALA A 106 -8.20 20.05 -4.17
C ALA A 106 -8.14 19.65 -5.65
N ASP A 107 -8.84 20.36 -6.50
CA ASP A 107 -8.86 20.10 -7.96
C ASP A 107 -7.48 20.20 -8.64
N THR A 108 -6.52 20.79 -7.94
CA THR A 108 -5.11 20.93 -8.36
C THR A 108 -4.17 19.90 -7.75
N ASP A 109 -4.67 19.00 -6.89
CA ASP A 109 -3.87 17.92 -6.30
C ASP A 109 -3.39 16.97 -7.42
N PRO A 110 -2.09 16.86 -7.68
CA PRO A 110 -1.55 16.06 -8.79
C PRO A 110 -1.96 14.59 -8.75
N ASN A 111 -2.07 14.03 -7.55
CA ASN A 111 -2.49 12.65 -7.38
C ASN A 111 -3.98 12.48 -7.73
N LEU A 112 -4.83 13.41 -7.28
CA LEU A 112 -6.26 13.39 -7.60
C LEU A 112 -6.50 13.62 -9.09
N VAL A 113 -5.82 14.61 -9.69
CA VAL A 113 -5.90 14.89 -11.14
C VAL A 113 -5.51 13.66 -11.95
N SER A 114 -4.41 13.00 -11.58
CA SER A 114 -3.94 11.80 -12.27
C SER A 114 -4.91 10.63 -12.09
N ALA A 115 -5.48 10.46 -10.90
CA ALA A 115 -6.44 9.41 -10.62
C ALA A 115 -7.74 9.60 -11.42
N LEU A 116 -8.27 10.80 -11.48
CA LEU A 116 -9.46 11.12 -12.27
C LEU A 116 -9.21 10.94 -13.76
N ALA A 117 -8.08 11.44 -14.28
CA ALA A 117 -7.71 11.25 -15.68
C ALA A 117 -7.60 9.77 -16.06
N LEU A 118 -6.99 8.96 -15.20
CA LEU A 118 -6.90 7.50 -15.38
C LEU A 118 -8.28 6.83 -15.39
N LEU A 119 -9.19 7.25 -14.51
CA LEU A 119 -10.56 6.73 -14.48
C LEU A 119 -11.34 7.10 -15.75
N ASP A 120 -11.19 8.33 -16.24
CA ASP A 120 -11.95 8.85 -17.37
C ASP A 120 -11.42 8.33 -18.71
N THR A 121 -10.10 8.31 -18.88
CA THR A 121 -9.46 8.02 -20.18
C THR A 121 -8.86 6.61 -20.25
N GLY A 122 -8.62 5.97 -19.13
CA GLY A 122 -7.89 4.69 -19.04
C GLY A 122 -6.38 4.85 -19.23
N ALA A 123 -5.85 6.07 -19.28
CA ALA A 123 -4.44 6.36 -19.49
C ALA A 123 -3.89 7.34 -18.44
N CYS A 124 -2.64 7.13 -18.06
CA CYS A 124 -1.94 8.09 -17.22
C CYS A 124 -1.76 9.41 -17.96
N PRO A 125 -1.98 10.58 -17.32
CA PRO A 125 -1.63 11.83 -17.91
C PRO A 125 -0.12 11.84 -18.22
N THR A 126 0.22 12.36 -19.40
CA THR A 126 1.63 12.57 -19.75
C THR A 126 2.22 13.52 -18.71
N ALA A 127 3.25 13.06 -17.98
CA ALA A 127 3.89 13.87 -16.97
C ALA A 127 4.37 15.18 -17.57
N THR A 128 3.60 16.23 -17.36
CA THR A 128 4.13 17.60 -17.49
C THR A 128 5.13 17.70 -16.35
N ASN A 129 6.43 17.65 -16.68
CA ASN A 129 7.59 17.72 -15.82
C ASN A 129 7.24 17.72 -14.31
N PRO A 130 7.53 16.66 -13.55
CA PRO A 130 7.40 16.77 -12.12
C PRO A 130 8.25 17.97 -11.69
N ALA A 131 7.63 18.97 -11.07
CA ALA A 131 8.38 19.92 -10.29
C ALA A 131 9.39 19.10 -9.48
N PRO A 132 10.64 19.54 -9.30
CA PRO A 132 11.63 18.79 -8.57
C PRO A 132 11.18 18.66 -7.12
N GLY A 133 10.20 17.83 -6.91
CA GLY A 133 9.83 17.30 -5.62
C GLY A 133 11.05 16.51 -5.18
N VAL A 134 11.57 16.86 -4.03
CA VAL A 134 12.67 16.17 -3.40
C VAL A 134 12.32 14.68 -3.36
N GLN A 135 12.69 13.97 -4.40
CA GLN A 135 12.91 12.53 -4.28
C GLN A 135 14.04 12.42 -3.28
N LYS A 136 13.68 12.33 -1.99
CA LYS A 136 14.63 11.77 -1.05
C LYS A 136 15.00 10.43 -1.65
N PRO A 137 16.32 10.20 -1.95
CA PRO A 137 16.73 8.89 -2.40
C PRO A 137 16.14 7.91 -1.39
N ARG A 138 15.38 6.95 -1.87
CA ARG A 138 14.96 5.81 -1.07
C ARG A 138 16.25 5.39 -0.38
N ALA A 139 16.32 5.55 0.95
CA ALA A 139 17.50 5.12 1.68
C ALA A 139 17.68 3.68 1.25
N ASP A 140 18.78 3.42 0.55
CA ASP A 140 19.10 2.14 -0.03
C ASP A 140 18.95 1.10 1.07
N ILE A 141 17.80 0.41 1.09
CA ILE A 141 17.54 -0.71 1.98
C ILE A 141 18.20 -1.91 1.30
N SER A 142 19.45 -1.71 0.91
CA SER A 142 20.35 -2.83 0.71
C SER A 142 20.31 -3.64 2.00
N PRO A 143 20.31 -4.98 1.95
CA PRO A 143 20.43 -5.81 3.13
C PRO A 143 21.86 -5.75 3.70
N GLY A 144 22.43 -4.56 3.71
CA GLY A 144 23.64 -4.20 4.41
C GLY A 144 23.32 -4.13 5.89
N VAL A 145 23.96 -5.00 6.63
CA VAL A 145 24.05 -5.11 8.06
C VAL A 145 23.74 -3.77 8.74
N ARG A 146 22.48 -3.51 9.09
CA ARG A 146 22.15 -2.44 10.03
C ARG A 146 22.71 -2.88 11.38
N SER A 147 23.77 -2.22 11.81
CA SER A 147 24.38 -2.41 13.11
C SER A 147 23.40 -1.97 14.22
N GLY A 148 22.47 -2.84 14.56
CA GLY A 148 21.51 -2.65 15.63
C GLY A 148 20.71 -3.92 15.86
N PRO A 149 20.19 -4.14 17.05
CA PRO A 149 19.41 -5.33 17.34
C PRO A 149 18.18 -5.39 16.40
N PRO A 150 17.79 -6.59 15.92
CA PRO A 150 16.74 -6.80 14.91
C PRO A 150 15.40 -6.12 15.22
N TRP A 151 15.10 -5.88 16.50
CA TRP A 151 13.87 -5.24 16.93
C TRP A 151 13.79 -3.72 16.61
N ARG A 152 14.94 -3.04 16.34
CA ARG A 152 14.94 -1.62 15.93
C ARG A 152 14.45 -1.42 14.50
N THR A 153 14.56 -2.44 13.65
CA THR A 153 14.01 -2.42 12.29
C THR A 153 12.50 -2.58 12.27
N LEU A 154 11.91 -3.06 13.36
CA LEU A 154 10.48 -3.22 13.54
C LEU A 154 9.79 -1.98 14.15
N ALA A 155 10.56 -1.00 14.62
CA ALA A 155 10.04 0.19 15.30
C ALA A 155 9.36 1.22 14.38
N GLY A 156 9.41 1.04 13.07
CA GLY A 156 8.66 1.83 12.09
C GLY A 156 7.29 1.24 11.72
N ALA A 157 6.81 0.28 12.46
CA ALA A 157 5.60 -0.48 12.17
C ALA A 157 4.39 0.03 12.98
N TRP A 158 4.20 1.34 13.06
CA TRP A 158 3.02 1.97 13.69
C TRP A 158 2.14 2.66 12.67
#